data_034bd82491502a6a30f9de70a9c674e3
#
_entry.id   034bd82491502a6a30f9de70a9c674e3
#
_cell.length_a   1.000
_cell.length_b   1.000
_cell.length_c   1.000
_cell.angle_alpha   90.00
_cell.angle_beta   90.00
_cell.angle_gamma   90.00
#
_symmetry.space_group_name_H-M   'P 1'
#
loop_
_entity.id
_entity.type
_entity.pdbx_description
1 polymer ?
#
loop_
_entity_poly.entity_id
_entity_poly.type
_entity_poly.pdbx_seq_one_letter_code
_entity_poly.pdbx_strand_id
1 'polypeptide(L)'
;LIIDAHSHVHAPVADHIALLDEAGIDRAVLFGTRPHPERATDLASFRQEMAVLHETVTGTAVGAEVFEAARQELEAAIAAHPDRFIGFAKVRLDLPPEQVAAQVERDVVGRGFRGVGELTPPPGGAALVEPVLAAAADHGGLPVVVHGYAPTTAEDLATLASLARRHPRVPLVISQLGGLNWLTAIELARETPNLYLDLSTAPVILAVRLAVAELPDRVLFGSDAPYGDPVLARMTVERGTEPGALRDRVLGGTLAELLGL
;
A
#
# COMPACT_ATOMS: atom_id res chain seq x y z
N LEU A 1 -17.65 2.91 -8.81
CA LEU A 1 -16.28 3.45 -8.69
C LEU A 1 -15.34 2.31 -8.30
N ILE A 2 -14.35 2.01 -9.15
CA ILE A 2 -13.33 1.00 -8.91
C ILE A 2 -12.03 1.72 -8.60
N ILE A 3 -11.43 1.44 -7.43
CA ILE A 3 -10.22 2.10 -6.98
C ILE A 3 -9.19 1.03 -6.61
N ASP A 4 -8.06 1.05 -7.30
CA ASP A 4 -6.88 0.27 -6.94
C ASP A 4 -6.23 0.89 -5.69
N ALA A 5 -6.20 0.16 -4.58
CA ALA A 5 -5.64 0.64 -3.32
C ALA A 5 -4.11 0.55 -3.25
N HIS A 6 -3.46 -0.07 -4.26
CA HIS A 6 -2.04 -0.33 -4.21
C HIS A 6 -1.40 -0.38 -5.59
N SER A 7 -0.70 0.68 -5.94
CA SER A 7 0.05 0.80 -7.19
C SER A 7 1.30 1.66 -6.96
N HIS A 8 2.35 1.42 -7.73
CA HIS A 8 3.58 2.21 -7.71
C HIS A 8 3.72 3.04 -8.97
N VAL A 9 4.49 4.12 -8.91
CA VAL A 9 4.76 4.95 -10.09
C VAL A 9 5.38 4.12 -11.20
N HIS A 10 4.78 4.16 -12.39
CA HIS A 10 5.36 3.59 -13.61
C HIS A 10 6.13 4.65 -14.41
N ALA A 11 7.11 4.21 -15.13
CA ALA A 11 7.84 5.05 -16.06
C ALA A 11 7.94 4.37 -17.44
N PRO A 12 7.17 4.87 -18.44
CA PRO A 12 6.38 6.11 -18.42
C PRO A 12 5.01 5.96 -17.74
N VAL A 13 4.50 7.05 -17.16
CA VAL A 13 3.18 7.08 -16.48
C VAL A 13 2.03 6.74 -17.43
N ALA A 14 2.18 7.04 -18.73
CA ALA A 14 1.16 6.72 -19.74
C ALA A 14 0.85 5.22 -19.83
N ASP A 15 1.84 4.36 -19.63
CA ASP A 15 1.65 2.90 -19.62
C ASP A 15 0.81 2.47 -18.41
N HIS A 16 0.99 3.11 -17.26
CA HIS A 16 0.14 2.86 -16.10
C HIS A 16 -1.32 3.25 -16.37
N ILE A 17 -1.56 4.41 -16.97
CA ILE A 17 -2.92 4.83 -17.35
C ILE A 17 -3.54 3.82 -18.31
N ALA A 18 -2.80 3.33 -19.31
CA ALA A 18 -3.30 2.33 -20.24
C ALA A 18 -3.70 1.01 -19.55
N LEU A 19 -2.90 0.55 -18.56
CA LEU A 19 -3.21 -0.64 -17.75
C LEU A 19 -4.48 -0.43 -16.89
N LEU A 20 -4.63 0.75 -16.29
CA LEU A 20 -5.83 1.07 -15.51
C LEU A 20 -7.08 1.11 -16.41
N ASP A 21 -6.96 1.68 -17.62
CA ASP A 21 -8.05 1.74 -18.60
C ASP A 21 -8.44 0.34 -19.09
N GLU A 22 -7.46 -0.52 -19.40
CA GLU A 22 -7.69 -1.92 -19.77
C GLU A 22 -8.40 -2.69 -18.65
N ALA A 23 -7.99 -2.47 -17.40
CA ALA A 23 -8.60 -3.09 -16.23
C ALA A 23 -9.96 -2.47 -15.86
N GLY A 24 -10.37 -1.35 -16.49
CA GLY A 24 -11.56 -0.59 -16.12
C GLY A 24 -11.51 -0.04 -14.70
N ILE A 25 -10.33 0.43 -14.26
CA ILE A 25 -10.09 1.04 -12.96
C ILE A 25 -10.21 2.55 -13.10
N ASP A 26 -11.05 3.17 -12.29
CA ASP A 26 -11.30 4.61 -12.33
C ASP A 26 -10.14 5.41 -11.75
N ARG A 27 -9.61 4.96 -10.59
CA ARG A 27 -8.54 5.64 -9.84
C ARG A 27 -7.60 4.63 -9.18
N ALA A 28 -6.38 5.06 -8.88
CA ALA A 28 -5.41 4.27 -8.12
C ALA A 28 -4.75 5.09 -7.01
N VAL A 29 -4.54 4.46 -5.85
CA VAL A 29 -3.58 4.94 -4.86
C VAL A 29 -2.18 4.69 -5.41
N LEU A 30 -1.37 5.74 -5.43
CA LEU A 30 -0.05 5.72 -6.02
C LEU A 30 1.03 5.94 -4.94
N PHE A 31 1.98 5.03 -4.87
CA PHE A 31 3.17 5.12 -4.03
C PHE A 31 4.40 5.50 -4.85
N GLY A 32 5.28 6.31 -4.27
CA GLY A 32 6.61 6.50 -4.82
C GLY A 32 7.44 5.22 -4.73
N THR A 33 8.22 4.95 -5.75
CA THR A 33 9.08 3.77 -5.81
C THR A 33 10.52 4.13 -6.15
N ARG A 34 11.45 3.21 -5.88
CA ARG A 34 12.84 3.30 -6.34
C ARG A 34 13.10 2.37 -7.54
N PRO A 35 12.69 1.08 -7.45
CA PRO A 35 12.86 0.18 -8.58
C PRO A 35 11.78 0.39 -9.64
N HIS A 36 12.18 0.18 -10.89
CA HIS A 36 11.30 0.26 -12.06
C HIS A 36 11.43 -1.02 -12.89
N PRO A 37 10.94 -2.17 -12.39
CA PRO A 37 11.08 -3.46 -13.06
C PRO A 37 10.42 -3.49 -14.45
N GLU A 38 9.43 -2.64 -14.70
CA GLU A 38 8.76 -2.49 -15.98
C GLU A 38 9.68 -1.94 -17.09
N ARG A 39 10.80 -1.32 -16.74
CA ARG A 39 11.82 -0.85 -17.69
C ARG A 39 12.81 -1.94 -18.11
N ALA A 40 12.82 -3.06 -17.40
CA ALA A 40 13.79 -4.12 -17.66
C ALA A 40 13.50 -4.81 -19.00
N THR A 41 14.53 -4.95 -19.82
CA THR A 41 14.43 -5.57 -21.16
C THR A 41 15.05 -6.97 -21.22
N ASP A 42 15.79 -7.36 -20.19
CA ASP A 42 16.46 -8.65 -20.06
C ASP A 42 16.65 -9.07 -18.60
N LEU A 43 17.14 -10.30 -18.38
CA LEU A 43 17.37 -10.84 -17.05
C LEU A 43 18.38 -10.04 -16.23
N ALA A 44 19.37 -9.42 -16.86
CA ALA A 44 20.41 -8.69 -16.17
C ALA A 44 19.86 -7.37 -15.61
N SER A 45 19.15 -6.59 -16.43
CA SER A 45 18.49 -5.36 -16.02
C SER A 45 17.39 -5.64 -14.99
N PHE A 46 16.59 -6.70 -15.16
CA PHE A 46 15.59 -7.10 -14.18
C PHE A 46 16.21 -7.42 -12.81
N ARG A 47 17.35 -8.14 -12.78
CA ARG A 47 18.06 -8.43 -11.53
C ARG A 47 18.57 -7.18 -10.82
N GLN A 48 18.95 -6.14 -11.58
CA GLN A 48 19.37 -4.85 -11.00
C GLN A 48 18.18 -4.19 -10.28
N GLU A 49 17.00 -4.13 -10.92
CA GLU A 49 15.79 -3.58 -10.31
C GLU A 49 15.36 -4.38 -9.06
N MET A 50 15.43 -5.71 -9.13
CA MET A 50 15.10 -6.57 -7.98
C MET A 50 16.12 -6.44 -6.84
N ALA A 51 17.37 -6.10 -7.10
CA ALA A 51 18.34 -5.77 -6.05
C ALA A 51 17.96 -4.47 -5.33
N VAL A 52 17.54 -3.44 -6.09
CA VAL A 52 17.03 -2.17 -5.51
C VAL A 52 15.76 -2.42 -4.68
N LEU A 53 14.85 -3.27 -5.17
CA LEU A 53 13.67 -3.68 -4.38
C LEU A 53 14.08 -4.35 -3.08
N HIS A 54 15.00 -5.31 -3.13
CA HIS A 54 15.48 -6.02 -1.95
C HIS A 54 16.05 -5.06 -0.89
N GLU A 55 16.90 -4.12 -1.30
CA GLU A 55 17.41 -3.07 -0.40
C GLU A 55 16.28 -2.24 0.21
N THR A 56 15.25 -1.93 -0.58
CA THR A 56 14.09 -1.14 -0.14
C THR A 56 13.29 -1.86 0.95
N VAL A 57 12.95 -3.14 0.73
CA VAL A 57 12.09 -3.90 1.66
C VAL A 57 12.86 -4.46 2.87
N THR A 58 14.17 -4.58 2.80
CA THR A 58 15.00 -4.96 3.95
C THR A 58 15.41 -3.77 4.84
N GLY A 59 15.00 -2.55 4.46
CA GLY A 59 15.24 -1.35 5.23
C GLY A 59 16.71 -0.93 5.28
N THR A 60 17.49 -1.27 4.25
CA THR A 60 18.86 -0.75 4.11
C THR A 60 18.81 0.78 4.08
N ALA A 61 19.63 1.43 4.89
CA ALA A 61 19.64 2.88 5.03
C ALA A 61 19.82 3.56 3.67
N VAL A 62 18.84 4.37 3.30
CA VAL A 62 18.82 5.09 2.02
C VAL A 62 18.97 6.58 2.30
N GLY A 63 19.77 7.27 1.52
CA GLY A 63 19.96 8.72 1.65
C GLY A 63 18.67 9.51 1.46
N ALA A 64 18.59 10.68 2.09
CA ALA A 64 17.41 11.55 1.98
C ALA A 64 17.10 11.94 0.52
N GLU A 65 18.13 12.05 -0.32
CA GLU A 65 18.01 12.39 -1.74
C GLU A 65 17.25 11.34 -2.55
N VAL A 66 17.33 10.06 -2.15
CA VAL A 66 16.60 8.98 -2.81
C VAL A 66 15.11 9.01 -2.48
N PHE A 67 14.77 9.31 -1.22
CA PHE A 67 13.39 9.56 -0.82
C PHE A 67 12.79 10.76 -1.57
N GLU A 68 13.59 11.82 -1.70
CA GLU A 68 13.20 13.03 -2.41
C GLU A 68 12.94 12.76 -3.90
N ALA A 69 13.81 12.01 -4.57
CA ALA A 69 13.65 11.67 -5.98
C ALA A 69 12.36 10.85 -6.22
N ALA A 70 12.13 9.80 -5.43
CA ALA A 70 10.91 8.99 -5.53
C ALA A 70 9.63 9.81 -5.24
N ARG A 71 9.70 10.76 -4.32
CA ARG A 71 8.58 11.68 -4.03
C ARG A 71 8.33 12.64 -5.20
N GLN A 72 9.37 13.18 -5.82
CA GLN A 72 9.22 14.07 -6.99
C GLN A 72 8.60 13.34 -8.18
N GLU A 73 8.96 12.09 -8.43
CA GLU A 73 8.30 11.26 -9.46
C GLU A 73 6.82 11.03 -9.15
N LEU A 74 6.48 10.75 -7.89
CA LEU A 74 5.10 10.61 -7.44
C LEU A 74 4.30 11.89 -7.66
N GLU A 75 4.82 13.04 -7.25
CA GLU A 75 4.19 14.34 -7.45
C GLU A 75 3.98 14.65 -8.94
N ALA A 76 4.96 14.36 -9.78
CA ALA A 76 4.88 14.56 -11.22
C ALA A 76 3.77 13.68 -11.85
N ALA A 77 3.68 12.40 -11.46
CA ALA A 77 2.65 11.49 -11.94
C ALA A 77 1.24 11.96 -11.54
N ILE A 78 1.06 12.37 -10.30
CA ILE A 78 -0.23 12.90 -9.81
C ILE A 78 -0.60 14.21 -10.52
N ALA A 79 0.36 15.12 -10.69
CA ALA A 79 0.12 16.39 -11.38
C ALA A 79 -0.27 16.21 -12.86
N ALA A 80 0.27 15.16 -13.51
CA ALA A 80 -0.08 14.82 -14.88
C ALA A 80 -1.50 14.22 -15.00
N HIS A 81 -1.97 13.49 -13.98
CA HIS A 81 -3.26 12.78 -14.00
C HIS A 81 -3.99 12.90 -12.64
N PRO A 82 -4.39 14.13 -12.22
CA PRO A 82 -4.94 14.37 -10.88
C PRO A 82 -6.29 13.67 -10.63
N ASP A 83 -7.04 13.39 -11.69
CA ASP A 83 -8.32 12.69 -11.60
C ASP A 83 -8.17 11.17 -11.50
N ARG A 84 -6.98 10.63 -11.80
CA ARG A 84 -6.70 9.20 -11.84
C ARG A 84 -5.91 8.72 -10.63
N PHE A 85 -5.06 9.55 -10.04
CA PHE A 85 -4.17 9.15 -8.96
C PHE A 85 -4.49 9.82 -7.62
N ILE A 86 -4.34 9.04 -6.56
CA ILE A 86 -4.44 9.46 -5.16
C ILE A 86 -3.09 9.21 -4.52
N GLY A 87 -2.35 10.25 -4.18
CA GLY A 87 -0.99 10.09 -3.67
C GLY A 87 -0.93 9.69 -2.20
N PHE A 88 -0.10 8.70 -1.90
CA PHE A 88 0.36 8.39 -0.55
C PHE A 88 1.87 8.54 -0.51
N ALA A 89 2.39 9.30 0.46
CA ALA A 89 3.82 9.56 0.53
C ALA A 89 4.52 8.72 1.60
N LYS A 90 5.68 8.19 1.24
CA LYS A 90 6.55 7.46 2.15
C LYS A 90 7.30 8.41 3.07
N VAL A 91 7.47 8.01 4.33
CA VAL A 91 8.31 8.71 5.32
C VAL A 91 9.42 7.81 5.82
N ARG A 92 10.49 8.39 6.33
CA ARG A 92 11.62 7.65 6.89
C ARG A 92 11.28 7.08 8.25
N LEU A 93 11.62 5.82 8.49
CA LEU A 93 11.38 5.11 9.74
C LEU A 93 12.58 5.15 10.69
N ASP A 94 13.76 5.59 10.22
CA ASP A 94 15.01 5.65 10.96
C ASP A 94 15.24 6.99 11.69
N LEU A 95 14.23 7.87 11.68
CA LEU A 95 14.29 9.18 12.32
C LEU A 95 13.70 9.14 13.74
N PRO A 96 14.14 10.05 14.64
CA PRO A 96 13.47 10.27 15.91
C PRO A 96 11.99 10.63 15.74
N PRO A 97 11.10 10.28 16.71
CA PRO A 97 9.66 10.48 16.60
C PRO A 97 9.24 11.91 16.23
N GLU A 98 9.86 12.93 16.79
CA GLU A 98 9.58 14.35 16.48
C GLU A 98 9.95 14.74 15.04
N GLN A 99 10.98 14.12 14.47
CA GLN A 99 11.35 14.33 13.07
C GLN A 99 10.41 13.56 12.12
N VAL A 100 9.94 12.40 12.50
CA VAL A 100 8.89 11.66 11.78
C VAL A 100 7.62 12.50 11.72
N ALA A 101 7.17 13.04 12.86
CA ALA A 101 5.99 13.90 12.92
C ALA A 101 6.14 15.14 12.02
N ALA A 102 7.27 15.83 12.09
CA ALA A 102 7.57 16.98 11.23
C ALA A 102 7.62 16.59 9.74
N GLN A 103 8.07 15.39 9.42
CA GLN A 103 8.08 14.88 8.04
C GLN A 103 6.66 14.57 7.55
N VAL A 104 5.81 13.93 8.37
CA VAL A 104 4.39 13.68 8.03
C VAL A 104 3.67 15.01 7.77
N GLU A 105 3.84 16.00 8.65
CA GLU A 105 3.21 17.32 8.45
C GLU A 105 3.68 17.99 7.17
N ARG A 106 4.99 18.08 6.93
CA ARG A 106 5.58 18.78 5.80
C ARG A 106 5.39 18.06 4.47
N ASP A 107 5.69 16.75 4.43
CA ASP A 107 5.85 15.99 3.20
C ASP A 107 4.59 15.18 2.82
N VAL A 108 3.65 14.99 3.75
CA VAL A 108 2.37 14.35 3.49
C VAL A 108 1.26 15.39 3.48
N VAL A 109 0.95 15.95 4.64
CA VAL A 109 -0.18 16.87 4.82
C VAL A 109 0.01 18.17 4.03
N GLY A 110 1.18 18.80 4.18
CA GLY A 110 1.51 20.08 3.51
C GLY A 110 1.56 19.99 1.99
N ARG A 111 1.66 18.77 1.43
CA ARG A 111 1.65 18.51 -0.02
C ARG A 111 0.34 17.94 -0.53
N GLY A 112 -0.65 17.75 0.35
CA GLY A 112 -1.98 17.28 -0.01
C GLY A 112 -2.07 15.78 -0.30
N PHE A 113 -1.09 14.98 0.13
CA PHE A 113 -1.20 13.53 0.08
C PHE A 113 -2.31 13.03 1.03
N ARG A 114 -2.95 11.91 0.65
CA ARG A 114 -4.15 11.40 1.33
C ARG A 114 -3.85 10.28 2.33
N GLY A 115 -2.60 9.89 2.48
CA GLY A 115 -2.13 8.88 3.42
C GLY A 115 -0.62 8.73 3.42
N VAL A 116 -0.13 7.83 4.26
CA VAL A 116 1.30 7.52 4.41
C VAL A 116 1.57 6.11 3.92
N GLY A 117 2.54 5.94 3.05
CA GLY A 117 2.96 4.62 2.58
C GLY A 117 3.58 4.61 1.17
N GLU A 118 3.95 3.46 0.69
CA GLU A 118 4.02 2.19 1.40
C GLU A 118 5.25 2.17 2.31
N LEU A 119 5.05 1.93 3.60
CA LEU A 119 6.16 1.81 4.56
C LEU A 119 6.77 0.41 4.49
N THR A 120 8.08 0.33 4.48
CA THR A 120 8.84 -0.93 4.40
C THR A 120 9.78 -1.05 5.59
N PRO A 121 9.27 -1.33 6.82
CA PRO A 121 10.16 -1.60 7.96
C PRO A 121 10.98 -2.86 7.68
N PRO A 122 12.25 -2.92 8.15
CA PRO A 122 13.05 -4.13 8.04
C PRO A 122 12.41 -5.28 8.83
N PRO A 123 12.77 -6.55 8.54
CA PRO A 123 12.31 -7.70 9.31
C PRO A 123 12.58 -7.51 10.81
N GLY A 124 11.54 -7.71 11.65
CA GLY A 124 11.59 -7.44 13.08
C GLY A 124 11.50 -5.95 13.45
N GLY A 125 11.34 -5.07 12.46
CA GLY A 125 11.32 -3.62 12.64
C GLY A 125 9.91 -2.99 12.64
N ALA A 126 8.84 -3.76 12.70
CA ALA A 126 7.46 -3.25 12.64
C ALA A 126 7.16 -2.18 13.69
N ALA A 127 7.82 -2.20 14.85
CA ALA A 127 7.67 -1.17 15.89
C ALA A 127 8.10 0.24 15.43
N LEU A 128 8.95 0.36 14.42
CA LEU A 128 9.37 1.64 13.83
C LEU A 128 8.21 2.41 13.18
N VAL A 129 7.08 1.76 12.94
CA VAL A 129 5.88 2.39 12.37
C VAL A 129 5.11 3.23 13.40
N GLU A 130 5.33 3.01 14.70
CA GLU A 130 4.56 3.69 15.76
C GLU A 130 4.60 5.22 15.70
N PRO A 131 5.75 5.88 15.50
CA PRO A 131 5.78 7.35 15.37
C PRO A 131 4.96 7.87 14.20
N VAL A 132 4.87 7.09 13.11
CA VAL A 132 4.04 7.44 11.94
C VAL A 132 2.56 7.35 12.29
N LEU A 133 2.13 6.30 13.01
CA LEU A 133 0.73 6.17 13.46
C LEU A 133 0.34 7.27 14.43
N ALA A 134 1.24 7.67 15.33
CA ALA A 134 1.01 8.80 16.23
C ALA A 134 0.79 10.09 15.43
N ALA A 135 1.69 10.41 14.51
CA ALA A 135 1.56 11.58 13.63
C ALA A 135 0.30 11.52 12.76
N ALA A 136 -0.02 10.38 12.18
CA ALA A 136 -1.24 10.21 11.38
C ALA A 136 -2.52 10.45 12.21
N ALA A 137 -2.52 10.05 13.49
CA ALA A 137 -3.63 10.30 14.40
C ALA A 137 -3.84 11.79 14.69
N ASP A 138 -2.75 12.58 14.77
CA ASP A 138 -2.79 14.02 14.99
C ASP A 138 -3.32 14.78 13.76
N HIS A 139 -3.21 14.19 12.58
CA HIS A 139 -3.72 14.74 11.32
C HIS A 139 -5.04 14.08 10.85
N GLY A 140 -5.96 13.81 11.79
CA GLY A 140 -7.32 13.35 11.48
C GLY A 140 -7.45 11.85 11.20
N GLY A 141 -6.41 11.06 11.48
CA GLY A 141 -6.42 9.61 11.23
C GLY A 141 -6.12 9.27 9.77
N LEU A 142 -5.05 9.84 9.21
CA LEU A 142 -4.59 9.50 7.87
C LEU A 142 -4.35 7.98 7.75
N PRO A 143 -4.82 7.31 6.68
CA PRO A 143 -4.49 5.91 6.44
C PRO A 143 -2.98 5.69 6.32
N VAL A 144 -2.49 4.61 6.93
CA VAL A 144 -1.10 4.19 6.87
C VAL A 144 -1.02 2.81 6.23
N VAL A 145 -0.23 2.68 5.16
CA VAL A 145 -0.03 1.41 4.44
C VAL A 145 1.37 0.88 4.72
N VAL A 146 1.44 -0.40 5.11
CA VAL A 146 2.70 -1.08 5.46
C VAL A 146 2.83 -2.36 4.62
N HIS A 147 4.01 -2.55 4.06
CA HIS A 147 4.39 -3.74 3.30
C HIS A 147 4.13 -5.03 4.07
N GLY A 148 3.38 -5.96 3.47
CA GLY A 148 2.97 -7.20 4.11
C GLY A 148 3.59 -8.47 3.52
N TYR A 149 4.21 -8.39 2.33
CA TYR A 149 4.87 -9.55 1.72
C TYR A 149 6.25 -9.82 2.35
N ALA A 150 6.93 -10.86 1.90
CA ALA A 150 8.30 -11.12 2.35
C ALA A 150 9.20 -9.88 2.12
N PRO A 151 10.04 -9.49 3.07
CA PRO A 151 10.49 -10.25 4.25
C PRO A 151 9.69 -10.03 5.56
N THR A 152 8.50 -9.43 5.50
CA THR A 152 7.64 -9.23 6.68
C THR A 152 7.29 -10.55 7.35
N THR A 153 7.55 -10.67 8.64
CA THR A 153 7.33 -11.90 9.42
C THR A 153 5.94 -11.92 10.08
N ALA A 154 5.52 -13.09 10.59
CA ALA A 154 4.29 -13.20 11.37
C ALA A 154 4.35 -12.37 12.65
N GLU A 155 5.52 -12.25 13.28
CA GLU A 155 5.75 -11.42 14.46
C GLU A 155 5.66 -9.93 14.14
N ASP A 156 6.10 -9.50 12.95
CA ASP A 156 5.89 -8.14 12.48
C ASP A 156 4.40 -7.84 12.31
N LEU A 157 3.62 -8.75 11.72
CA LEU A 157 2.17 -8.60 11.58
C LEU A 157 1.48 -8.49 12.96
N ALA A 158 1.87 -9.31 13.93
CA ALA A 158 1.35 -9.23 15.30
C ALA A 158 1.70 -7.90 15.97
N THR A 159 2.91 -7.38 15.72
CA THR A 159 3.34 -6.07 16.20
C THR A 159 2.49 -4.95 15.57
N LEU A 160 2.29 -4.97 14.25
CA LEU A 160 1.43 -4.01 13.54
C LEU A 160 -0.01 -4.02 14.07
N ALA A 161 -0.60 -5.20 14.32
CA ALA A 161 -1.92 -5.31 14.91
C ALA A 161 -1.97 -4.72 16.34
N SER A 162 -0.93 -4.92 17.14
CA SER A 162 -0.80 -4.29 18.46
C SER A 162 -0.71 -2.77 18.35
N LEU A 163 0.05 -2.24 17.40
CA LEU A 163 0.13 -0.81 17.11
C LEU A 163 -1.21 -0.24 16.67
N ALA A 164 -1.92 -0.90 15.76
CA ALA A 164 -3.24 -0.48 15.32
C ALA A 164 -4.21 -0.32 16.50
N ARG A 165 -4.24 -1.26 17.43
CA ARG A 165 -5.07 -1.17 18.65
C ARG A 165 -4.73 0.02 19.54
N ARG A 166 -3.45 0.45 19.58
CA ARG A 166 -3.02 1.64 20.33
C ARG A 166 -3.39 2.95 19.62
N HIS A 167 -3.57 2.91 18.31
CA HIS A 167 -3.93 4.06 17.48
C HIS A 167 -5.29 3.85 16.77
N PRO A 168 -6.41 3.71 17.51
CA PRO A 168 -7.69 3.23 16.96
C PRO A 168 -8.33 4.17 15.93
N ARG A 169 -7.88 5.43 15.85
CA ARG A 169 -8.37 6.40 14.85
C ARG A 169 -7.66 6.31 13.52
N VAL A 170 -6.54 5.56 13.43
CA VAL A 170 -5.74 5.45 12.23
C VAL A 170 -6.08 4.14 11.53
N PRO A 171 -6.62 4.15 10.32
CA PRO A 171 -6.71 2.96 9.49
C PRO A 171 -5.29 2.48 9.15
N LEU A 172 -4.92 1.29 9.61
CA LEU A 172 -3.68 0.63 9.25
C LEU A 172 -3.95 -0.44 8.21
N VAL A 173 -3.33 -0.34 7.04
CA VAL A 173 -3.47 -1.32 5.96
C VAL A 173 -2.19 -2.17 5.90
N ILE A 174 -2.33 -3.47 6.04
CA ILE A 174 -1.27 -4.43 5.70
C ILE A 174 -1.46 -4.78 4.24
N SER A 175 -0.46 -4.45 3.41
CA SER A 175 -0.52 -4.72 1.98
C SER A 175 -0.24 -6.19 1.63
N GLN A 176 -0.50 -6.55 0.37
CA GLN A 176 -0.28 -7.89 -0.21
C GLN A 176 -0.89 -9.03 0.62
N LEU A 177 -2.03 -8.76 1.30
CA LEU A 177 -2.74 -9.71 2.17
C LEU A 177 -1.84 -10.35 3.27
N GLY A 178 -0.73 -9.69 3.65
CA GLY A 178 0.27 -10.26 4.56
C GLY A 178 1.15 -11.36 3.92
N GLY A 179 1.18 -11.44 2.59
CA GLY A 179 2.04 -12.33 1.83
C GLY A 179 1.85 -13.81 2.18
N LEU A 180 2.93 -14.50 2.52
CA LEU A 180 2.87 -15.92 2.93
C LEU A 180 2.25 -16.12 4.32
N ASN A 181 2.10 -15.05 5.11
CA ASN A 181 1.46 -15.05 6.42
C ASN A 181 -0.02 -14.63 6.36
N TRP A 182 -0.66 -14.75 5.18
CA TRP A 182 -2.02 -14.28 4.93
C TRP A 182 -3.08 -14.80 5.93
N LEU A 183 -2.95 -16.04 6.41
CA LEU A 183 -3.87 -16.58 7.40
C LEU A 183 -3.77 -15.82 8.73
N THR A 184 -2.54 -15.62 9.22
CA THR A 184 -2.26 -14.81 10.42
C THR A 184 -2.75 -13.36 10.25
N ALA A 185 -2.55 -12.77 9.06
CA ALA A 185 -3.05 -11.41 8.77
C ALA A 185 -4.57 -11.31 8.89
N ILE A 186 -5.33 -12.29 8.37
CA ILE A 186 -6.79 -12.34 8.48
C ILE A 186 -7.21 -12.49 9.95
N GLU A 187 -6.59 -13.41 10.71
CA GLU A 187 -6.88 -13.62 12.14
C GLU A 187 -6.67 -12.33 12.95
N LEU A 188 -5.53 -11.67 12.76
CA LEU A 188 -5.21 -10.41 13.44
C LEU A 188 -6.18 -9.28 13.06
N ALA A 189 -6.56 -9.17 11.78
CA ALA A 189 -7.50 -8.15 11.33
C ALA A 189 -8.92 -8.39 11.88
N ARG A 190 -9.35 -9.64 12.08
CA ARG A 190 -10.63 -9.94 12.75
C ARG A 190 -10.71 -9.33 14.16
N GLU A 191 -9.61 -9.39 14.89
CA GLU A 191 -9.49 -8.94 16.27
C GLU A 191 -9.15 -7.44 16.40
N THR A 192 -8.85 -6.76 15.28
CA THR A 192 -8.36 -5.39 15.28
C THR A 192 -9.20 -4.52 14.34
N PRO A 193 -10.19 -3.75 14.86
CA PRO A 193 -11.20 -3.08 14.04
C PRO A 193 -10.69 -2.07 13.01
N ASN A 194 -9.55 -1.44 13.25
CA ASN A 194 -8.92 -0.46 12.35
C ASN A 194 -7.77 -1.06 11.52
N LEU A 195 -7.65 -2.39 11.46
CA LEU A 195 -6.70 -3.09 10.61
C LEU A 195 -7.41 -3.55 9.33
N TYR A 196 -6.87 -3.12 8.20
CA TYR A 196 -7.35 -3.42 6.85
C TYR A 196 -6.32 -4.27 6.12
N LEU A 197 -6.77 -5.02 5.11
CA LEU A 197 -5.90 -5.83 4.25
C LEU A 197 -6.15 -5.44 2.79
N ASP A 198 -5.11 -5.14 2.02
CA ASP A 198 -5.26 -5.08 0.58
C ASP A 198 -4.95 -6.45 -0.06
N LEU A 199 -5.57 -6.72 -1.20
CA LEU A 199 -5.52 -8.01 -1.88
C LEU A 199 -4.43 -8.08 -2.95
N SER A 200 -3.59 -7.05 -3.07
CA SER A 200 -2.51 -7.04 -4.06
C SER A 200 -1.60 -8.25 -3.88
N THR A 201 -1.13 -8.82 -4.96
CA THR A 201 -0.28 -10.02 -4.98
C THR A 201 -0.74 -11.18 -4.07
N ALA A 202 -2.05 -11.28 -3.77
CA ALA A 202 -2.59 -12.36 -2.95
C ALA A 202 -2.18 -13.73 -3.49
N PRO A 203 -1.55 -14.61 -2.67
CA PRO A 203 -0.84 -15.79 -3.17
C PRO A 203 -1.77 -16.86 -3.75
N VAL A 204 -3.03 -16.94 -3.27
CA VAL A 204 -4.01 -17.92 -3.73
C VAL A 204 -5.44 -17.39 -3.63
N ILE A 205 -6.30 -17.78 -4.57
CA ILE A 205 -7.71 -17.37 -4.61
C ILE A 205 -8.49 -17.74 -3.34
N LEU A 206 -8.13 -18.81 -2.66
CA LEU A 206 -8.78 -19.22 -1.40
C LEU A 206 -8.51 -18.20 -0.29
N ALA A 207 -7.32 -17.59 -0.25
CA ALA A 207 -6.99 -16.54 0.71
C ALA A 207 -7.89 -15.30 0.48
N VAL A 208 -8.10 -14.91 -0.79
CA VAL A 208 -9.00 -13.80 -1.14
C VAL A 208 -10.43 -14.10 -0.70
N ARG A 209 -10.96 -15.30 -1.00
CA ARG A 209 -12.32 -15.69 -0.58
C ARG A 209 -12.49 -15.66 0.93
N LEU A 210 -11.50 -16.17 1.66
CA LEU A 210 -11.53 -16.17 3.13
C LEU A 210 -11.47 -14.74 3.68
N ALA A 211 -10.54 -13.91 3.19
CA ALA A 211 -10.41 -12.53 3.63
C ALA A 211 -11.72 -11.75 3.43
N VAL A 212 -12.34 -11.85 2.25
CA VAL A 212 -13.60 -11.17 1.94
C VAL A 212 -14.76 -11.69 2.82
N ALA A 213 -14.82 -12.99 3.09
CA ALA A 213 -15.86 -13.57 3.93
C ALA A 213 -15.75 -13.14 5.40
N GLU A 214 -14.52 -13.07 5.92
CA GLU A 214 -14.23 -12.76 7.32
C GLU A 214 -14.19 -11.25 7.62
N LEU A 215 -13.85 -10.44 6.59
CA LEU A 215 -13.58 -9.00 6.71
C LEU A 215 -14.31 -8.19 5.62
N PRO A 216 -15.65 -8.31 5.47
CA PRO A 216 -16.39 -7.75 4.33
C PRO A 216 -16.24 -6.23 4.15
N ASP A 217 -15.94 -5.51 5.24
CA ASP A 217 -15.80 -4.05 5.27
C ASP A 217 -14.35 -3.58 5.46
N ARG A 218 -13.36 -4.49 5.43
CA ARG A 218 -11.97 -4.15 5.73
C ARG A 218 -10.96 -4.78 4.76
N VAL A 219 -11.45 -5.20 3.60
CA VAL A 219 -10.62 -5.69 2.50
C VAL A 219 -10.66 -4.68 1.37
N LEU A 220 -9.50 -4.40 0.78
CA LEU A 220 -9.31 -3.44 -0.29
C LEU A 220 -8.79 -4.17 -1.53
N PHE A 221 -9.33 -3.85 -2.70
CA PHE A 221 -8.75 -4.25 -3.97
C PHE A 221 -7.44 -3.51 -4.21
N GLY A 222 -6.39 -4.21 -4.62
CA GLY A 222 -5.11 -3.65 -4.99
C GLY A 222 -4.43 -4.50 -6.06
N SER A 223 -3.62 -3.90 -6.92
CA SER A 223 -2.90 -4.60 -7.98
C SER A 223 -1.43 -4.84 -7.67
N ASP A 224 -0.78 -3.94 -6.94
CA ASP A 224 0.67 -3.86 -6.76
C ASP A 224 1.42 -3.68 -8.11
N ALA A 225 0.80 -2.99 -9.05
CA ALA A 225 1.45 -2.67 -10.31
C ALA A 225 2.72 -1.80 -10.08
N PRO A 226 3.85 -2.07 -10.73
CA PRO A 226 4.10 -2.97 -11.86
C PRO A 226 4.44 -4.43 -11.49
N TYR A 227 4.48 -4.79 -10.20
CA TYR A 227 4.78 -6.18 -9.77
C TYR A 227 3.61 -7.12 -10.05
N GLY A 228 2.39 -6.63 -9.92
CA GLY A 228 1.17 -7.31 -10.29
C GLY A 228 0.50 -6.67 -11.50
N ASP A 229 -0.50 -7.35 -12.03
CA ASP A 229 -1.27 -6.91 -13.18
C ASP A 229 -2.67 -6.47 -12.74
N PRO A 230 -3.12 -5.23 -13.05
CA PRO A 230 -4.41 -4.70 -12.62
C PRO A 230 -5.61 -5.50 -13.15
N VAL A 231 -5.55 -6.05 -14.38
CA VAL A 231 -6.62 -6.88 -14.96
C VAL A 231 -6.73 -8.18 -14.18
N LEU A 232 -5.60 -8.87 -13.93
CA LEU A 232 -5.58 -10.13 -13.18
C LEU A 232 -6.01 -9.92 -11.72
N ALA A 233 -5.56 -8.85 -11.09
CA ALA A 233 -5.94 -8.51 -9.71
C ALA A 233 -7.46 -8.27 -9.60
N ARG A 234 -8.04 -7.50 -10.51
CA ARG A 234 -9.49 -7.29 -10.59
C ARG A 234 -10.24 -8.61 -10.83
N MET A 235 -9.80 -9.40 -11.79
CA MET A 235 -10.37 -10.72 -12.05
C MET A 235 -10.32 -11.62 -10.82
N THR A 236 -9.27 -11.55 -10.02
CA THR A 236 -9.14 -12.33 -8.78
C THR A 236 -10.26 -11.98 -7.79
N VAL A 237 -10.56 -10.69 -7.60
CA VAL A 237 -11.70 -10.24 -6.76
C VAL A 237 -13.02 -10.71 -7.37
N GLU A 238 -13.22 -10.55 -8.66
CA GLU A 238 -14.46 -10.97 -9.36
C GLU A 238 -14.69 -12.47 -9.30
N ARG A 239 -13.62 -13.29 -9.31
CA ARG A 239 -13.69 -14.74 -9.13
C ARG A 239 -13.83 -15.16 -7.66
N GLY A 240 -13.41 -14.28 -6.76
CA GLY A 240 -13.48 -14.49 -5.31
C GLY A 240 -14.82 -14.10 -4.68
N THR A 241 -15.65 -13.32 -5.39
CA THR A 241 -16.91 -12.73 -4.89
C THR A 241 -18.04 -12.92 -5.89
N GLU A 242 -19.28 -12.95 -5.41
CA GLU A 242 -20.46 -12.84 -6.26
C GLU A 242 -20.72 -11.36 -6.63
N PRO A 243 -21.32 -11.09 -7.82
CA PRO A 243 -21.77 -9.73 -8.18
C PRO A 243 -22.70 -9.15 -7.12
N GLY A 244 -22.48 -7.89 -6.75
CA GLY A 244 -23.34 -7.18 -5.78
C GLY A 244 -22.55 -6.32 -4.81
N ALA A 245 -23.22 -5.82 -3.77
CA ALA A 245 -22.72 -4.80 -2.86
C ALA A 245 -21.36 -5.17 -2.21
N LEU A 246 -21.14 -6.45 -1.88
CA LEU A 246 -19.89 -6.90 -1.29
C LEU A 246 -18.71 -6.73 -2.27
N ARG A 247 -18.89 -7.16 -3.54
CA ARG A 247 -17.88 -6.95 -4.58
C ARG A 247 -17.60 -5.47 -4.80
N ASP A 248 -18.64 -4.63 -4.86
CA ASP A 248 -18.52 -3.19 -5.06
C ASP A 248 -17.75 -2.53 -3.90
N ARG A 249 -17.99 -2.99 -2.67
CA ARG A 249 -17.21 -2.52 -1.51
C ARG A 249 -15.74 -2.87 -1.63
N VAL A 250 -15.41 -4.11 -1.96
CA VAL A 250 -14.02 -4.57 -2.10
C VAL A 250 -13.31 -3.82 -3.24
N LEU A 251 -13.98 -3.66 -4.41
CA LEU A 251 -13.40 -3.03 -5.59
C LEU A 251 -13.14 -1.52 -5.45
N GLY A 252 -13.74 -0.85 -4.45
CA GLY A 252 -13.48 0.57 -4.27
C GLY A 252 -14.29 1.23 -3.15
N GLY A 253 -15.45 0.69 -2.78
CA GLY A 253 -16.35 1.31 -1.80
C GLY A 253 -15.70 1.50 -0.44
N THR A 254 -15.00 0.48 0.07
CA THR A 254 -14.29 0.56 1.37
C THR A 254 -13.19 1.64 1.33
N LEU A 255 -12.39 1.68 0.27
CA LEU A 255 -11.34 2.68 0.15
C LEU A 255 -11.92 4.10 -0.04
N ALA A 256 -12.99 4.23 -0.83
CA ALA A 256 -13.68 5.52 -0.99
C ALA A 256 -14.18 6.06 0.35
N GLU A 257 -14.77 5.20 1.19
CA GLU A 257 -15.20 5.57 2.54
C GLU A 257 -14.01 6.00 3.42
N LEU A 258 -12.91 5.25 3.43
CA LEU A 258 -11.69 5.59 4.17
C LEU A 258 -11.10 6.94 3.76
N LEU A 259 -11.23 7.29 2.49
CA LEU A 259 -10.66 8.53 1.94
C LEU A 259 -11.67 9.69 1.86
N GLY A 260 -12.95 9.46 2.18
CA GLY A 260 -14.00 10.47 2.09
C GLY A 260 -14.20 10.97 0.64
N LEU A 261 -14.26 10.04 -0.33
CA LEU A 261 -14.43 10.32 -1.77
C LEU A 261 -15.88 10.25 -2.20
#